data_284b663febfc6625de55741dc9f56679
#
_entry.id   284b663febfc6625de55741dc9f56679
#
_cell.length_a   1.000
_cell.length_b   1.000
_cell.length_c   1.000
_cell.angle_alpha   90.00
_cell.angle_beta   90.00
_cell.angle_gamma   90.00
#
_symmetry.space_group_name_H-M   'P 1'
#
loop_
_entity.id
_entity.type
_entity.pdbx_description
1 polymer ?
#
loop_
_entity_poly.entity_id
_entity_poly.type
_entity_poly.pdbx_seq_one_letter_code
_entity_poly.pdbx_strand_id
1 'polypeptide(L)'
;TDMPLPDPNPNRAGALPFAMKGTLAPAIAAPAPAMDYDSILAPILSYDLSAGDEARVRTLLRSFGEWDSLGYFATRRDKSIVWNAGEPAAAQAGVSYRVIGSVSLASGNPVGDPEHWESAIEQWRAKARASGWSLAVMGAGELGATAYAEAGLTAFEIGDEAILDMRTFSLNGPGMKAVRQSVSRLQRRGYTTAVARHGDVDPAHFDELSASASRW
;
A
#
# COMPACT_ATOMS: atom_id res chain seq x y z
N THR A 1 -7.55 23.08 20.69
CA THR A 1 -6.10 22.99 20.98
C THR A 1 -5.43 22.70 19.66
N ASP A 2 -4.84 23.74 19.07
CA ASP A 2 -4.14 23.65 17.79
C ASP A 2 -2.87 22.80 17.97
N MET A 3 -2.84 21.66 17.34
CA MET A 3 -1.61 20.88 17.17
C MET A 3 -0.85 21.48 15.97
N PRO A 4 0.39 21.91 16.12
CA PRO A 4 1.14 22.49 15.02
C PRO A 4 1.44 21.40 13.98
N LEU A 5 1.20 21.74 12.71
CA LEU A 5 1.59 20.92 11.56
C LEU A 5 3.11 20.67 11.58
N PRO A 6 3.59 19.50 11.18
CA PRO A 6 5.02 19.22 11.08
C PRO A 6 5.67 20.16 10.03
N ASP A 7 6.86 20.63 10.37
CA ASP A 7 7.68 21.53 9.54
C ASP A 7 8.06 20.84 8.22
N PRO A 8 7.69 21.38 7.05
CA PRO A 8 7.97 20.75 5.76
C PRO A 8 9.42 20.93 5.28
N ASN A 9 10.38 21.21 6.16
CA ASN A 9 11.77 21.42 5.76
C ASN A 9 12.55 20.08 5.72
N PRO A 10 12.85 19.52 4.54
CA PRO A 10 13.54 18.22 4.39
C PRO A 10 15.00 18.25 4.85
N ASN A 11 15.55 19.42 5.21
CA ASN A 11 16.95 19.55 5.64
C ASN A 11 17.15 19.49 7.16
N ARG A 12 16.13 19.15 7.93
CA ARG A 12 16.20 19.08 9.40
C ARG A 12 16.29 17.68 10.00
N ALA A 13 16.16 16.65 9.19
CA ALA A 13 16.47 15.28 9.61
C ALA A 13 18.01 15.10 9.56
N GLY A 14 18.63 14.97 10.71
CA GLY A 14 20.05 14.70 10.83
C GLY A 14 20.38 13.38 10.13
N ALA A 15 21.16 13.46 9.06
CA ALA A 15 21.69 12.32 8.36
C ALA A 15 22.53 11.44 9.30
N LEU A 16 22.07 10.24 9.59
CA LEU A 16 22.91 9.19 10.15
C LEU A 16 23.69 8.54 9.00
N PRO A 17 25.03 8.44 9.09
CA PRO A 17 25.81 7.84 8.03
C PRO A 17 25.80 6.32 8.20
N PHE A 18 25.01 5.62 7.41
CA PHE A 18 25.15 4.18 7.25
C PHE A 18 25.61 3.89 5.82
N ALA A 19 26.92 3.93 5.61
CA ALA A 19 27.56 3.46 4.40
C ALA A 19 27.85 1.95 4.55
N MET A 20 27.02 1.09 4.00
CA MET A 20 27.42 -0.29 3.71
C MET A 20 28.06 -0.37 2.33
N LYS A 21 29.37 -0.39 2.27
CA LYS A 21 30.13 -0.86 1.12
C LYS A 21 30.09 -2.40 1.12
N GLY A 22 29.18 -2.97 0.35
CA GLY A 22 29.18 -4.38 0.01
C GLY A 22 29.04 -4.51 -1.50
N THR A 23 30.10 -4.92 -2.18
CA THR A 23 30.07 -5.26 -3.60
C THR A 23 29.33 -6.59 -3.75
N LEU A 24 28.05 -6.55 -4.09
CA LEU A 24 27.31 -7.74 -4.53
C LEU A 24 27.65 -8.00 -6.00
N ALA A 25 28.39 -9.09 -6.25
CA ALA A 25 28.53 -9.63 -7.61
C ALA A 25 27.16 -10.09 -8.10
N PRO A 26 26.79 -9.85 -9.37
CA PRO A 26 25.51 -10.31 -9.90
C PRO A 26 25.54 -11.84 -10.01
N ALA A 27 24.83 -12.52 -9.13
CA ALA A 27 24.45 -13.91 -9.38
C ALA A 27 23.41 -13.89 -10.49
N ILE A 28 23.78 -14.35 -11.70
CA ILE A 28 22.84 -14.67 -12.76
C ILE A 28 22.05 -15.87 -12.28
N ALA A 29 20.91 -15.63 -11.67
CA ALA A 29 19.98 -16.69 -11.34
C ALA A 29 19.42 -17.29 -12.65
N ALA A 30 19.44 -18.60 -12.76
CA ALA A 30 18.73 -19.32 -13.82
C ALA A 30 17.26 -18.85 -13.83
N PRO A 31 16.60 -18.75 -15.01
CA PRO A 31 15.21 -18.37 -15.08
C PRO A 31 14.39 -19.31 -14.18
N ALA A 32 13.67 -18.74 -13.24
CA ALA A 32 12.76 -19.51 -12.40
C ALA A 32 11.77 -20.25 -13.31
N PRO A 33 11.40 -21.51 -12.98
CA PRO A 33 10.39 -22.23 -13.75
C PRO A 33 9.13 -21.36 -13.82
N ALA A 34 8.48 -21.35 -14.99
CA ALA A 34 7.24 -20.62 -15.18
C ALA A 34 6.24 -21.06 -14.11
N MET A 35 5.96 -20.16 -13.17
CA MET A 35 4.95 -20.43 -12.14
C MET A 35 3.59 -20.36 -12.81
N ASP A 36 2.81 -21.42 -12.64
CA ASP A 36 1.40 -21.43 -13.00
C ASP A 36 0.64 -20.53 -12.02
N TYR A 37 0.54 -19.26 -12.38
CA TYR A 37 -0.14 -18.24 -11.58
C TYR A 37 -1.63 -18.55 -11.39
N ASP A 38 -2.26 -19.25 -12.31
CA ASP A 38 -3.68 -19.60 -12.23
C ASP A 38 -3.94 -20.64 -11.14
N SER A 39 -3.08 -21.64 -10.98
CA SER A 39 -3.20 -22.62 -9.89
C SER A 39 -2.87 -22.02 -8.52
N ILE A 40 -2.04 -20.97 -8.47
CA ILE A 40 -1.70 -20.24 -7.24
C ILE A 40 -2.80 -19.24 -6.90
N LEU A 41 -3.46 -18.67 -7.90
CA LEU A 41 -4.49 -17.65 -7.71
C LEU A 41 -5.87 -18.24 -7.41
N ALA A 42 -6.19 -19.43 -7.87
CA ALA A 42 -7.49 -20.08 -7.65
C ALA A 42 -7.89 -20.20 -6.15
N PRO A 43 -7.00 -20.58 -5.21
CA PRO A 43 -7.32 -20.55 -3.78
C PRO A 43 -7.41 -19.14 -3.20
N ILE A 44 -6.83 -18.16 -3.87
CA ILE A 44 -6.72 -16.77 -3.41
C ILE A 44 -8.00 -15.98 -3.73
N LEU A 45 -8.73 -16.38 -4.75
CA LEU A 45 -9.99 -15.77 -5.17
C LEU A 45 -11.18 -16.08 -4.23
N SER A 46 -10.99 -16.93 -3.21
CA SER A 46 -12.02 -17.25 -2.22
C SER A 46 -12.05 -16.34 -0.99
N TYR A 47 -11.17 -15.35 -0.89
CA TYR A 47 -11.18 -14.38 0.20
C TYR A 47 -11.88 -13.11 -0.28
N ASP A 48 -13.19 -13.16 -0.34
CA ASP A 48 -13.98 -11.97 -0.59
C ASP A 48 -14.12 -11.16 0.70
N LEU A 49 -13.62 -9.93 0.67
CA LEU A 49 -13.95 -8.95 1.69
C LEU A 49 -15.49 -8.80 1.69
N SER A 50 -16.13 -9.07 2.83
CA SER A 50 -17.58 -8.95 2.92
C SER A 50 -18.02 -7.51 2.66
N ALA A 51 -19.25 -7.33 2.16
CA ALA A 51 -19.80 -5.99 1.96
C ALA A 51 -19.86 -5.17 3.26
N GLY A 52 -20.07 -5.84 4.40
CA GLY A 52 -20.03 -5.21 5.73
C GLY A 52 -18.62 -4.74 6.12
N ASP A 53 -17.62 -5.58 5.87
CA ASP A 53 -16.22 -5.22 6.11
C ASP A 53 -15.78 -4.07 5.20
N GLU A 54 -16.11 -4.13 3.91
CA GLU A 54 -15.78 -3.04 2.96
C GLU A 54 -16.42 -1.72 3.39
N ALA A 55 -17.69 -1.72 3.77
CA ALA A 55 -18.39 -0.53 4.26
C ALA A 55 -17.72 0.05 5.51
N ARG A 56 -17.29 -0.82 6.44
CA ARG A 56 -16.59 -0.39 7.65
C ARG A 56 -15.20 0.17 7.33
N VAL A 57 -14.43 -0.51 6.49
CA VAL A 57 -13.12 -0.01 6.00
C VAL A 57 -13.27 1.39 5.43
N ARG A 58 -14.22 1.60 4.51
CA ARG A 58 -14.48 2.91 3.89
C ARG A 58 -14.84 3.98 4.91
N THR A 59 -15.60 3.62 5.94
CA THR A 59 -15.97 4.55 7.03
C THR A 59 -14.75 4.96 7.83
N LEU A 60 -13.91 3.99 8.23
CA LEU A 60 -12.69 4.26 8.99
C LEU A 60 -11.67 5.06 8.18
N LEU A 61 -11.52 4.77 6.89
CA LEU A 61 -10.61 5.54 6.01
C LEU A 61 -11.05 7.00 5.84
N ARG A 62 -12.35 7.28 5.84
CA ARG A 62 -12.83 8.68 5.80
C ARG A 62 -12.50 9.45 7.08
N SER A 63 -12.43 8.77 8.22
CA SER A 63 -12.19 9.41 9.52
C SER A 63 -10.70 9.46 9.88
N PHE A 64 -9.91 8.47 9.45
CA PHE A 64 -8.54 8.26 9.92
C PHE A 64 -7.53 8.01 8.79
N GLY A 65 -7.96 8.00 7.53
CA GLY A 65 -7.10 7.65 6.39
C GLY A 65 -6.32 8.81 5.78
N GLU A 66 -6.33 10.00 6.39
CA GLU A 66 -5.70 11.20 5.81
C GLU A 66 -4.19 11.02 5.53
N TRP A 67 -3.53 10.22 6.34
CA TRP A 67 -2.07 10.01 6.30
C TRP A 67 -1.64 8.66 5.69
N ASP A 68 -2.59 7.89 5.14
CA ASP A 68 -2.31 6.59 4.54
C ASP A 68 -2.67 6.58 3.06
N SER A 69 -1.67 6.78 2.21
CA SER A 69 -1.80 6.74 0.74
C SER A 69 -2.26 5.37 0.24
N LEU A 70 -1.96 4.30 0.98
CA LEU A 70 -2.28 2.92 0.63
C LEU A 70 -3.57 2.40 1.28
N GLY A 71 -4.20 3.19 2.16
CA GLY A 71 -5.36 2.76 2.93
C GLY A 71 -6.51 2.19 2.09
N TYR A 72 -6.77 2.77 0.92
CA TYR A 72 -7.81 2.26 0.02
C TYR A 72 -7.54 0.88 -0.59
N PHE A 73 -6.29 0.40 -0.58
CA PHE A 73 -6.01 -0.99 -0.95
C PHE A 73 -6.63 -2.01 0.02
N ALA A 74 -7.01 -1.59 1.23
CA ALA A 74 -7.75 -2.43 2.16
C ALA A 74 -9.17 -2.76 1.68
N THR A 75 -9.71 -2.03 0.70
CA THR A 75 -11.04 -2.31 0.10
C THR A 75 -11.00 -3.32 -1.05
N ARG A 76 -9.84 -3.87 -1.38
CA ARG A 76 -9.71 -4.87 -2.44
C ARG A 76 -10.41 -6.17 -2.04
N ARG A 77 -11.12 -6.78 -2.99
CA ARG A 77 -11.91 -8.00 -2.77
C ARG A 77 -11.06 -9.24 -2.48
N ASP A 78 -9.80 -9.24 -2.93
CA ASP A 78 -8.85 -10.33 -2.70
C ASP A 78 -8.15 -10.27 -1.34
N LYS A 79 -8.69 -9.50 -0.40
CA LYS A 79 -8.17 -9.36 0.97
C LYS A 79 -9.19 -9.79 2.00
N SER A 80 -8.67 -10.17 3.15
CA SER A 80 -9.42 -10.36 4.39
C SER A 80 -9.04 -9.26 5.37
N ILE A 81 -9.87 -9.05 6.38
CA ILE A 81 -9.56 -8.13 7.47
C ILE A 81 -9.78 -8.82 8.82
N VAL A 82 -8.93 -8.51 9.78
CA VAL A 82 -9.12 -8.84 11.20
C VAL A 82 -9.37 -7.55 11.93
N TRP A 83 -10.48 -7.50 12.64
CA TRP A 83 -10.90 -6.36 13.43
C TRP A 83 -10.42 -6.46 14.87
N ASN A 84 -10.27 -5.31 15.54
CA ASN A 84 -9.99 -5.24 16.97
C ASN A 84 -11.21 -5.62 17.84
N ALA A 85 -12.40 -5.71 17.25
CA ALA A 85 -13.64 -6.17 17.91
C ALA A 85 -14.28 -7.29 17.09
N GLY A 86 -15.11 -8.11 17.71
CA GLY A 86 -15.75 -9.28 17.07
C GLY A 86 -16.66 -8.92 15.90
N GLU A 87 -17.32 -7.76 15.96
CA GLU A 87 -18.24 -7.31 14.93
C GLU A 87 -17.68 -6.09 14.16
N PRO A 88 -17.72 -6.09 12.82
CA PRO A 88 -17.19 -4.98 12.01
C PRO A 88 -17.80 -3.63 12.41
N ALA A 89 -19.09 -3.58 12.73
CA ALA A 89 -19.77 -2.34 13.09
C ALA A 89 -19.22 -1.67 14.35
N ALA A 90 -18.75 -2.47 15.31
CA ALA A 90 -18.15 -1.99 16.57
C ALA A 90 -16.63 -1.76 16.45
N ALA A 91 -16.00 -2.25 15.39
CA ALA A 91 -14.55 -2.17 15.23
C ALA A 91 -14.09 -0.73 15.00
N GLN A 92 -13.01 -0.34 15.65
CA GLN A 92 -12.36 0.97 15.51
C GLN A 92 -11.07 0.89 14.69
N ALA A 93 -10.47 -0.31 14.64
CA ALA A 93 -9.29 -0.58 13.82
C ALA A 93 -9.30 -2.02 13.31
N GLY A 94 -8.54 -2.28 12.24
CA GLY A 94 -8.38 -3.60 11.67
C GLY A 94 -7.09 -3.73 10.85
N VAL A 95 -6.61 -4.96 10.68
CA VAL A 95 -5.49 -5.27 9.80
C VAL A 95 -6.01 -5.97 8.54
N SER A 96 -5.83 -5.31 7.40
CA SER A 96 -6.14 -5.88 6.09
C SER A 96 -4.97 -6.72 5.60
N TYR A 97 -5.21 -7.97 5.26
CA TYR A 97 -4.17 -8.91 4.87
C TYR A 97 -4.63 -9.85 3.75
N ARG A 98 -3.67 -10.55 3.20
CA ARG A 98 -3.87 -11.63 2.24
C ARG A 98 -2.95 -12.78 2.60
N VAL A 99 -3.39 -14.01 2.43
CA VAL A 99 -2.52 -15.18 2.64
C VAL A 99 -1.92 -15.61 1.32
N ILE A 100 -0.60 -15.71 1.28
CA ILE A 100 0.17 -16.18 0.11
C ILE A 100 1.05 -17.32 0.59
N GLY A 101 0.75 -18.54 0.15
CA GLY A 101 1.36 -19.75 0.73
C GLY A 101 1.04 -19.85 2.22
N SER A 102 2.07 -19.82 3.07
CA SER A 102 1.94 -19.82 4.53
C SER A 102 2.22 -18.45 5.17
N VAL A 103 2.17 -17.37 4.39
CA VAL A 103 2.44 -16.00 4.89
C VAL A 103 1.16 -15.19 4.87
N SER A 104 0.75 -14.67 6.03
CA SER A 104 -0.26 -13.63 6.16
C SER A 104 0.40 -12.28 5.93
N LEU A 105 0.19 -11.72 4.74
CA LEU A 105 0.79 -10.46 4.28
C LEU A 105 -0.21 -9.32 4.46
N ALA A 106 0.03 -8.46 5.44
CA ALA A 106 -0.66 -7.19 5.57
C ALA A 106 -0.08 -6.16 4.59
N SER A 107 -0.86 -5.15 4.23
CA SER A 107 -0.39 -4.07 3.36
C SER A 107 -0.85 -2.72 3.87
N GLY A 108 0.11 -1.81 3.98
CA GLY A 108 -0.10 -0.48 4.56
C GLY A 108 -0.16 -0.51 6.08
N ASN A 109 -0.63 0.58 6.62
CA ASN A 109 -0.92 0.71 8.05
C ASN A 109 -2.16 -0.12 8.44
N PRO A 110 -2.36 -0.43 9.72
CA PRO A 110 -3.67 -0.86 10.18
C PRO A 110 -4.72 0.21 9.84
N VAL A 111 -5.91 -0.22 9.44
CA VAL A 111 -7.02 0.69 9.08
C VAL A 111 -7.69 1.18 10.35
N GLY A 112 -8.06 2.45 10.39
CA GLY A 112 -8.86 3.05 11.46
C GLY A 112 -8.05 3.84 12.47
N ASP A 113 -8.60 3.95 13.67
CA ASP A 113 -8.06 4.78 14.75
C ASP A 113 -6.71 4.24 15.26
N PRO A 114 -5.64 5.05 15.20
CA PRO A 114 -4.32 4.64 15.69
C PRO A 114 -4.30 4.20 17.16
N GLU A 115 -5.18 4.75 18.01
CA GLU A 115 -5.28 4.33 19.42
C GLU A 115 -5.71 2.87 19.59
N HIS A 116 -6.26 2.27 18.54
CA HIS A 116 -6.75 0.89 18.52
C HIS A 116 -5.92 -0.06 17.64
N TRP A 117 -4.82 0.42 17.07
CA TRP A 117 -3.97 -0.39 16.17
C TRP A 117 -3.31 -1.56 16.89
N GLU A 118 -2.83 -1.35 18.10
CA GLU A 118 -2.21 -2.41 18.91
C GLU A 118 -3.17 -3.61 19.05
N SER A 119 -4.42 -3.36 19.45
CA SER A 119 -5.41 -4.42 19.63
C SER A 119 -5.75 -5.12 18.30
N ALA A 120 -5.82 -4.39 17.18
CA ALA A 120 -6.06 -4.98 15.87
C ALA A 120 -4.88 -5.87 15.42
N ILE A 121 -3.65 -5.42 15.63
CA ILE A 121 -2.43 -6.19 15.33
C ILE A 121 -2.36 -7.46 16.19
N GLU A 122 -2.69 -7.38 17.47
CA GLU A 122 -2.74 -8.55 18.37
C GLU A 122 -3.77 -9.59 17.90
N GLN A 123 -4.98 -9.16 17.49
CA GLN A 123 -5.98 -10.07 16.93
C GLN A 123 -5.48 -10.73 15.62
N TRP A 124 -4.84 -9.98 14.75
CA TRP A 124 -4.24 -10.51 13.53
C TRP A 124 -3.12 -11.52 13.82
N ARG A 125 -2.24 -11.23 14.78
CA ARG A 125 -1.19 -12.14 15.24
C ARG A 125 -1.78 -13.44 15.83
N ALA A 126 -2.82 -13.31 16.64
CA ALA A 126 -3.52 -14.48 17.23
C ALA A 126 -4.11 -15.37 16.13
N LYS A 127 -4.77 -14.77 15.13
CA LYS A 127 -5.31 -15.50 13.97
C LYS A 127 -4.20 -16.18 13.18
N ALA A 128 -3.10 -15.51 12.91
CA ALA A 128 -1.98 -16.09 12.17
C ALA A 128 -1.37 -17.28 12.92
N ARG A 129 -1.17 -17.17 14.24
CA ARG A 129 -0.68 -18.29 15.08
C ARG A 129 -1.63 -19.48 15.01
N ALA A 130 -2.93 -19.25 15.16
CA ALA A 130 -3.94 -20.32 15.12
C ALA A 130 -3.97 -21.02 13.75
N SER A 131 -3.61 -20.31 12.67
CA SER A 131 -3.60 -20.84 11.31
C SER A 131 -2.22 -21.36 10.86
N GLY A 132 -1.18 -21.24 11.71
CA GLY A 132 0.18 -21.64 11.36
C GLY A 132 0.84 -20.74 10.29
N TRP A 133 0.42 -19.48 10.17
CA TRP A 133 0.97 -18.53 9.20
C TRP A 133 2.11 -17.71 9.80
N SER A 134 3.12 -17.47 8.99
CA SER A 134 4.12 -16.41 9.25
C SER A 134 3.50 -15.04 8.94
N LEU A 135 4.00 -14.00 9.61
CA LEU A 135 3.52 -12.63 9.43
C LEU A 135 4.49 -11.84 8.57
N ALA A 136 3.96 -11.04 7.68
CA ALA A 136 4.70 -10.02 6.96
C ALA A 136 3.83 -8.77 6.73
N VAL A 137 4.48 -7.61 6.58
CA VAL A 137 3.82 -6.34 6.26
C VAL A 137 4.59 -5.70 5.11
N MET A 138 3.87 -5.13 4.15
CA MET A 138 4.47 -4.39 3.04
C MET A 138 3.85 -3.00 2.94
N GLY A 139 4.70 -1.98 2.75
CA GLY A 139 4.28 -0.62 2.46
C GLY A 139 3.65 0.11 3.65
N ALA A 140 3.98 -0.27 4.89
CA ALA A 140 3.57 0.54 6.04
C ALA A 140 4.31 1.87 6.04
N GLY A 141 3.60 2.95 6.32
CA GLY A 141 4.20 4.24 6.62
C GLY A 141 4.86 4.23 8.01
N GLU A 142 5.53 5.31 8.38
CA GLU A 142 6.31 5.42 9.62
C GLU A 142 5.50 5.05 10.88
N LEU A 143 4.28 5.58 11.01
CA LEU A 143 3.40 5.29 12.15
C LEU A 143 3.00 3.80 12.20
N GLY A 144 2.63 3.22 11.05
CA GLY A 144 2.29 1.80 10.99
C GLY A 144 3.50 0.91 11.24
N ALA A 145 4.67 1.24 10.70
CA ALA A 145 5.91 0.51 10.95
C ALA A 145 6.26 0.50 12.44
N THR A 146 6.06 1.63 13.14
CA THR A 146 6.25 1.73 14.59
C THR A 146 5.30 0.80 15.33
N ALA A 147 4.00 0.85 15.03
CA ALA A 147 3.00 -0.01 15.67
C ALA A 147 3.28 -1.51 15.45
N TYR A 148 3.69 -1.90 14.24
CA TYR A 148 4.07 -3.28 13.96
C TYR A 148 5.38 -3.68 14.67
N ALA A 149 6.34 -2.77 14.81
CA ALA A 149 7.58 -3.03 15.53
C ALA A 149 7.33 -3.21 17.04
N GLU A 150 6.49 -2.40 17.65
CA GLU A 150 6.05 -2.55 19.04
C GLU A 150 5.35 -3.90 19.27
N ALA A 151 4.63 -4.39 18.27
CA ALA A 151 4.06 -5.73 18.28
C ALA A 151 5.08 -6.85 17.99
N GLY A 152 6.38 -6.56 17.87
CA GLY A 152 7.46 -7.52 17.74
C GLY A 152 7.83 -7.93 16.32
N LEU A 153 7.40 -7.19 15.30
CA LEU A 153 7.90 -7.36 13.93
C LEU A 153 9.16 -6.51 13.73
N THR A 154 10.07 -6.96 12.88
CA THR A 154 11.24 -6.17 12.48
C THR A 154 10.86 -5.29 11.30
N ALA A 155 10.99 -3.97 11.45
CA ALA A 155 10.78 -3.01 10.38
C ALA A 155 12.10 -2.61 9.72
N PHE A 156 12.10 -2.44 8.41
CA PHE A 156 13.20 -1.86 7.65
C PHE A 156 12.65 -1.02 6.50
N GLU A 157 13.30 0.07 6.24
CA GLU A 157 12.94 0.99 5.17
C GLU A 157 13.27 0.36 3.81
N ILE A 158 12.31 0.43 2.89
CA ILE A 158 12.46 -0.08 1.52
C ILE A 158 12.47 1.04 0.47
N GLY A 159 12.16 2.26 0.87
CA GLY A 159 12.14 3.43 0.00
C GLY A 159 11.33 4.57 0.59
N ASP A 160 11.38 5.69 -0.10
CA ASP A 160 10.65 6.91 0.23
C ASP A 160 9.38 7.04 -0.64
N GLU A 161 8.32 7.58 -0.06
CA GLU A 161 7.11 7.95 -0.78
C GLU A 161 7.15 9.44 -1.16
N ALA A 162 6.95 9.74 -2.44
CA ALA A 162 6.84 11.12 -2.92
C ALA A 162 5.42 11.65 -2.73
N ILE A 163 5.23 12.55 -1.78
CA ILE A 163 3.94 13.20 -1.53
C ILE A 163 3.90 14.56 -2.25
N LEU A 164 2.89 14.75 -3.11
CA LEU A 164 2.67 15.99 -3.85
C LEU A 164 1.41 16.70 -3.33
N ASP A 165 1.57 17.89 -2.78
CA ASP A 165 0.42 18.74 -2.47
C ASP A 165 -0.12 19.37 -3.77
N MET A 166 -1.24 18.83 -4.24
CA MET A 166 -1.87 19.28 -5.48
C MET A 166 -2.40 20.72 -5.43
N ARG A 167 -2.56 21.30 -4.26
CA ARG A 167 -2.99 22.71 -4.11
C ARG A 167 -1.85 23.67 -4.45
N THR A 168 -0.61 23.25 -4.24
CA THR A 168 0.59 24.06 -4.46
C THR A 168 1.46 23.54 -5.60
N PHE A 169 1.12 22.36 -6.15
CA PHE A 169 1.89 21.75 -7.22
C PHE A 169 1.94 22.62 -8.46
N SER A 170 3.14 22.85 -8.99
CA SER A 170 3.38 23.63 -10.22
C SER A 170 4.54 23.04 -10.99
N LEU A 171 4.39 22.99 -12.30
CA LEU A 171 5.49 22.66 -13.22
C LEU A 171 6.46 23.84 -13.45
N ASN A 172 6.23 25.00 -12.86
CA ASN A 172 7.09 26.17 -13.00
C ASN A 172 8.38 26.04 -12.18
N GLY A 173 9.34 26.90 -12.49
CA GLY A 173 10.61 26.96 -11.76
C GLY A 173 11.71 26.02 -12.28
N PRO A 174 12.94 26.23 -11.81
CA PRO A 174 14.14 25.51 -12.30
C PRO A 174 14.12 24.03 -11.92
N GLY A 175 13.63 23.66 -10.73
CA GLY A 175 13.56 22.26 -10.27
C GLY A 175 12.69 21.37 -11.15
N MET A 176 11.68 21.92 -11.81
CA MET A 176 10.76 21.16 -12.67
C MET A 176 11.20 21.13 -14.15
N LYS A 177 12.39 21.65 -14.47
CA LYS A 177 12.89 21.71 -15.87
C LYS A 177 12.95 20.32 -16.53
N ALA A 178 13.48 19.33 -15.84
CA ALA A 178 13.60 17.96 -16.36
C ALA A 178 12.22 17.33 -16.63
N VAL A 179 11.25 17.56 -15.75
CA VAL A 179 9.88 17.07 -15.91
C VAL A 179 9.23 17.72 -17.15
N ARG A 180 9.30 19.05 -17.27
CA ARG A 180 8.77 19.76 -18.46
C ARG A 180 9.40 19.27 -19.75
N GLN A 181 10.72 19.04 -19.77
CA GLN A 181 11.42 18.52 -20.97
C GLN A 181 10.93 17.10 -21.32
N SER A 182 10.72 16.25 -20.33
CA SER A 182 10.19 14.89 -20.55
C SER A 182 8.76 14.92 -21.10
N VAL A 183 7.89 15.73 -20.52
CA VAL A 183 6.52 15.93 -21.01
C VAL A 183 6.53 16.42 -22.45
N SER A 184 7.29 17.49 -22.75
CA SER A 184 7.38 18.04 -24.12
C SER A 184 7.93 17.03 -25.13
N ARG A 185 8.86 16.17 -24.71
CA ARG A 185 9.40 15.11 -25.57
C ARG A 185 8.35 14.05 -25.91
N LEU A 186 7.54 13.63 -24.92
CA LEU A 186 6.46 12.66 -25.11
C LEU A 186 5.36 13.26 -26.01
N GLN A 187 4.95 14.50 -25.75
CA GLN A 187 3.95 15.20 -26.57
C GLN A 187 4.37 15.30 -28.04
N ARG A 188 5.66 15.64 -28.30
CA ARG A 188 6.18 15.67 -29.69
C ARG A 188 6.18 14.29 -30.35
N ARG A 189 6.17 13.21 -29.60
CA ARG A 189 6.03 11.83 -30.10
C ARG A 189 4.58 11.38 -30.27
N GLY A 190 3.62 12.27 -30.03
CA GLY A 190 2.19 11.98 -30.16
C GLY A 190 1.54 11.34 -28.96
N TYR A 191 2.24 11.23 -27.82
CA TYR A 191 1.62 10.72 -26.60
C TYR A 191 0.65 11.75 -26.02
N THR A 192 -0.53 11.27 -25.65
CA THR A 192 -1.55 12.04 -24.94
C THR A 192 -1.92 11.31 -23.65
N THR A 193 -2.49 12.04 -22.71
CA THR A 193 -2.99 11.48 -21.44
C THR A 193 -4.44 11.88 -21.27
N ALA A 194 -5.23 10.94 -20.75
CA ALA A 194 -6.61 11.19 -20.33
C ALA A 194 -6.83 10.62 -18.93
N VAL A 195 -7.70 11.26 -18.17
CA VAL A 195 -8.14 10.78 -16.86
C VAL A 195 -9.65 10.58 -16.93
N ALA A 196 -10.10 9.38 -16.63
CA ALA A 196 -11.52 9.05 -16.60
C ALA A 196 -11.84 8.26 -15.31
N ARG A 197 -13.08 8.34 -14.84
CA ARG A 197 -13.56 7.43 -13.81
C ARG A 197 -13.78 6.06 -14.43
N HIS A 198 -13.50 4.99 -13.69
CA HIS A 198 -13.68 3.62 -14.18
C HIS A 198 -15.11 3.39 -14.74
N GLY A 199 -16.14 3.92 -14.05
CA GLY A 199 -17.53 3.78 -14.51
C GLY A 199 -17.88 4.56 -15.79
N ASP A 200 -17.04 5.47 -16.23
CA ASP A 200 -17.23 6.29 -17.43
C ASP A 200 -16.43 5.76 -18.63
N VAL A 201 -15.63 4.70 -18.41
CA VAL A 201 -14.83 4.07 -19.48
C VAL A 201 -15.72 3.06 -20.22
N ASP A 202 -15.73 3.16 -21.55
CA ASP A 202 -16.41 2.17 -22.39
C ASP A 202 -15.86 0.76 -22.12
N PRO A 203 -16.74 -0.25 -21.95
CA PRO A 203 -16.32 -1.61 -21.62
C PRO A 203 -15.30 -2.21 -22.61
N ALA A 204 -15.48 -1.98 -23.92
CA ALA A 204 -14.55 -2.48 -24.93
C ALA A 204 -13.17 -1.83 -24.79
N HIS A 205 -13.12 -0.53 -24.49
CA HIS A 205 -11.86 0.16 -24.23
C HIS A 205 -11.20 -0.31 -22.92
N PHE A 206 -12.01 -0.61 -21.90
CA PHE A 206 -11.51 -1.19 -20.65
C PHE A 206 -10.87 -2.58 -20.87
N ASP A 207 -11.47 -3.42 -21.72
CA ASP A 207 -10.94 -4.74 -22.08
C ASP A 207 -9.60 -4.61 -22.83
N GLU A 208 -9.47 -3.64 -23.74
CA GLU A 208 -8.21 -3.34 -24.42
C GLU A 208 -7.11 -2.91 -23.44
N LEU A 209 -7.43 -2.03 -22.49
CA LEU A 209 -6.51 -1.60 -21.44
C LEU A 209 -6.07 -2.77 -20.56
N SER A 210 -7.02 -3.63 -20.16
CA SER A 210 -6.76 -4.82 -19.35
C SER A 210 -5.88 -5.82 -20.08
N ALA A 211 -6.16 -6.08 -21.36
CA ALA A 211 -5.33 -6.93 -22.20
C ALA A 211 -3.93 -6.33 -22.42
N SER A 212 -3.81 -5.04 -22.52
CA SER A 212 -2.51 -4.35 -22.61
C SER A 212 -1.70 -4.48 -21.32
N ALA A 213 -2.34 -4.28 -20.17
CA ALA A 213 -1.70 -4.43 -18.85
C ALA A 213 -1.23 -5.87 -18.60
N SER A 214 -2.01 -6.86 -19.05
CA SER A 214 -1.67 -8.29 -18.88
C SER A 214 -0.49 -8.76 -19.74
N ARG A 215 -0.14 -7.99 -20.77
CA ARG A 215 1.05 -8.28 -21.62
C ARG A 215 2.34 -7.67 -21.07
N TRP A 216 2.26 -6.85 -20.06
CA TRP A 216 3.38 -6.17 -19.40
C TRP A 216 3.93 -7.00 -18.25
#